data_5e1be112572a9f5856fa97d5ecfd19a2
#
_entry.id   5e1be112572a9f5856fa97d5ecfd19a2
#
_cell.length_a   1.000
_cell.length_b   1.000
_cell.length_c   1.000
_cell.angle_alpha   90.00
_cell.angle_beta   90.00
_cell.angle_gamma   90.00
#
_symmetry.space_group_name_H-M   'P 1'
#
loop_
_entity.id
_entity.type
_entity.pdbx_description
1 polymer ?
#
loop_
_entity_poly.entity_id
_entity_poly.type
_entity_poly.pdbx_seq_one_letter_code
_entity_poly.pdbx_strand_id
1 'polypeptide(L)'
;MLSVDGSSNQQGSGASVILEGPNGLLIEQALRFAFKASNNQTEYEALIAGMLLAKEMGARSLLAKSDSQLVTCQVTGEYQAKDPQMTAYLGYVQVLKSVFVVFELVHVSREQNARVDLLAKLASSGKGGRQRTVIQETLKTPRTFVVDNMVGVH
;
A
#
# COMPACT_ATOMS: atom_id res chain seq x y z
N MET A 1 -11.01 3.54 3.00
CA MET A 1 -10.56 3.09 1.68
C MET A 1 -9.08 3.40 1.52
N LEU A 2 -8.36 2.48 0.94
CA LEU A 2 -6.93 2.60 0.72
C LEU A 2 -6.65 2.61 -0.78
N SER A 3 -5.88 3.57 -1.25
CA SER A 3 -5.40 3.62 -2.64
C SER A 3 -3.87 3.61 -2.62
N VAL A 4 -3.27 2.74 -3.42
CA VAL A 4 -1.82 2.60 -3.48
C VAL A 4 -1.32 2.74 -4.91
N ASP A 5 -0.16 3.34 -5.08
CA ASP A 5 0.49 3.53 -6.36
C ASP A 5 2.00 3.50 -6.17
N GLY A 6 2.68 2.61 -6.86
CA GLY A 6 4.12 2.49 -6.83
C GLY A 6 4.73 2.81 -8.17
N SER A 7 5.88 3.43 -8.17
CA SER A 7 6.59 3.75 -9.40
C SER A 7 8.09 3.56 -9.24
N SER A 8 8.73 3.12 -10.33
CA SER A 8 10.17 2.93 -10.38
C SER A 8 10.69 3.51 -11.68
N ASN A 9 11.71 4.34 -11.60
CA ASN A 9 12.37 4.91 -12.76
C ASN A 9 13.88 5.05 -12.50
N GLN A 10 14.60 5.62 -13.46
CA GLN A 10 16.06 5.77 -13.36
C GLN A 10 16.49 6.72 -12.25
N GLN A 11 15.62 7.62 -11.85
CA GLN A 11 15.93 8.62 -10.84
C GLN A 11 15.60 8.14 -9.42
N GLY A 12 14.94 7.01 -9.29
CA GLY A 12 14.59 6.44 -8.01
C GLY A 12 13.24 5.76 -8.02
N SER A 13 12.90 5.18 -6.90
CA SER A 13 11.64 4.48 -6.70
C SER A 13 10.87 5.11 -5.56
N GLY A 14 9.57 5.13 -5.70
CA GLY A 14 8.70 5.67 -4.68
C GLY A 14 7.31 5.09 -4.76
N ALA A 15 6.51 5.41 -3.76
CA ALA A 15 5.11 4.99 -3.72
C ALA A 15 4.28 6.05 -3.01
N SER A 16 3.03 6.08 -3.35
CA SER A 16 2.04 6.96 -2.73
C SER A 16 0.92 6.11 -2.15
N VAL A 17 0.52 6.42 -0.94
CA VAL A 17 -0.53 5.73 -0.21
C VAL A 17 -1.53 6.77 0.26
N ILE A 18 -2.82 6.53 -0.02
CA ILE A 18 -3.89 7.40 0.46
C ILE A 18 -4.88 6.54 1.22
N LEU A 19 -5.08 6.87 2.48
CA LEU A 19 -6.06 6.22 3.34
C LEU A 19 -7.17 7.20 3.68
N GLU A 20 -8.38 6.85 3.29
CA GLU A 20 -9.58 7.61 3.64
C GLU A 20 -10.35 6.86 4.72
N GLY A 21 -10.59 7.53 5.83
CA GLY A 21 -11.36 6.99 6.93
C GLY A 21 -12.70 7.67 7.08
N PRO A 22 -13.48 7.26 8.11
CA PRO A 22 -14.75 7.92 8.41
C PRO A 22 -14.53 9.36 8.87
N ASN A 23 -15.57 10.15 8.75
CA ASN A 23 -15.57 11.56 9.21
C ASN A 23 -14.59 12.44 8.43
N GLY A 24 -14.30 12.10 7.19
CA GLY A 24 -13.45 12.90 6.32
C GLY A 24 -11.96 12.80 6.62
N LEU A 25 -11.53 11.82 7.41
CA LEU A 25 -10.13 11.60 7.67
C LEU A 25 -9.41 11.23 6.39
N LEU A 26 -8.30 11.90 6.09
CA LEU A 26 -7.46 11.62 4.94
C LEU A 26 -6.00 11.56 5.40
N ILE A 27 -5.35 10.43 5.19
CA ILE A 27 -3.93 10.28 5.47
C ILE A 27 -3.24 9.96 4.16
N GLU A 28 -2.22 10.75 3.84
CA GLU A 28 -1.43 10.62 2.65
C GLU A 28 0.00 10.27 3.07
N GLN A 29 0.53 9.17 2.57
CA GLN A 29 1.88 8.74 2.88
C GLN A 29 2.68 8.66 1.59
N ALA A 30 3.80 9.36 1.54
CA ALA A 30 4.76 9.29 0.46
C ALA A 30 5.94 8.42 0.91
N LEU A 31 6.24 7.38 0.14
CA LEU A 31 7.34 6.49 0.40
C LEU A 31 8.45 6.74 -0.62
N ARG A 32 9.66 6.84 -0.13
CA ARG A 32 10.85 6.89 -0.95
C ARG A 32 11.71 5.67 -0.61
N PHE A 33 12.17 4.97 -1.63
CA PHE A 33 12.97 3.78 -1.43
C PHE A 33 14.44 4.10 -1.69
N ALA A 34 15.27 3.90 -0.67
CA ALA A 34 16.71 4.07 -0.75
C ALA A 34 17.41 2.77 -1.20
N PHE A 35 16.70 1.96 -1.99
CA PHE A 35 17.20 0.74 -2.60
C PHE A 35 16.57 0.61 -3.98
N LYS A 36 17.16 -0.22 -4.83
CA LYS A 36 16.63 -0.48 -6.16
C LYS A 36 15.40 -1.38 -6.06
N ALA A 37 14.27 -0.90 -6.57
CA ALA A 37 13.01 -1.64 -6.48
C ALA A 37 12.35 -1.71 -7.86
N SER A 38 11.78 -2.86 -8.19
CA SER A 38 10.94 -3.02 -9.37
C SER A 38 9.58 -2.39 -9.16
N ASN A 39 8.80 -2.22 -10.22
CA ASN A 39 7.44 -1.70 -10.12
C ASN A 39 6.57 -2.58 -9.21
N ASN A 40 6.67 -3.90 -9.35
CA ASN A 40 5.90 -4.81 -8.51
C ASN A 40 6.32 -4.74 -7.05
N GLN A 41 7.61 -4.57 -6.79
CA GLN A 41 8.13 -4.39 -5.44
C GLN A 41 7.61 -3.10 -4.82
N THR A 42 7.60 -1.99 -5.57
CA THR A 42 7.07 -0.71 -5.07
C THR A 42 5.59 -0.80 -4.75
N GLU A 43 4.82 -1.55 -5.56
CA GLU A 43 3.39 -1.76 -5.29
C GLU A 43 3.17 -2.57 -4.01
N TYR A 44 3.92 -3.63 -3.80
CA TYR A 44 3.81 -4.40 -2.55
C TYR A 44 4.19 -3.55 -1.34
N GLU A 45 5.27 -2.78 -1.44
CA GLU A 45 5.68 -1.89 -0.35
C GLU A 45 4.61 -0.86 -0.03
N ALA A 46 3.98 -0.30 -1.06
CA ALA A 46 2.88 0.65 -0.89
C ALA A 46 1.68 0.00 -0.21
N LEU A 47 1.30 -1.19 -0.66
CA LEU A 47 0.18 -1.93 -0.07
C LEU A 47 0.44 -2.26 1.40
N ILE A 48 1.62 -2.74 1.71
CA ILE A 48 2.01 -3.07 3.09
C ILE A 48 1.99 -1.81 3.97
N ALA A 49 2.57 -0.71 3.49
CA ALA A 49 2.58 0.55 4.22
C ALA A 49 1.15 1.03 4.52
N GLY A 50 0.27 0.94 3.54
CA GLY A 50 -1.13 1.31 3.71
C GLY A 50 -1.88 0.41 4.68
N MET A 51 -1.63 -0.89 4.64
CA MET A 51 -2.25 -1.84 5.56
C MET A 51 -1.76 -1.61 6.99
N LEU A 52 -0.47 -1.34 7.19
CA LEU A 52 0.08 -1.01 8.50
C LEU A 52 -0.54 0.28 9.05
N LEU A 53 -0.70 1.28 8.19
CA LEU A 53 -1.31 2.54 8.57
C LEU A 53 -2.77 2.33 8.99
N ALA A 54 -3.53 1.57 8.22
CA ALA A 54 -4.93 1.25 8.54
C ALA A 54 -5.03 0.48 9.86
N LYS A 55 -4.09 -0.43 10.10
CA LYS A 55 -4.01 -1.18 11.36
C LYS A 55 -3.80 -0.24 12.54
N GLU A 56 -2.86 0.70 12.41
CA GLU A 56 -2.58 1.69 13.47
C GLU A 56 -3.80 2.56 13.76
N MET A 57 -4.57 2.87 12.73
CA MET A 57 -5.79 3.67 12.87
C MET A 57 -6.96 2.87 13.42
N GLY A 58 -6.80 1.59 13.66
CA GLY A 58 -7.82 0.74 14.23
C GLY A 58 -8.91 0.31 13.25
N ALA A 59 -8.63 0.34 11.96
CA ALA A 59 -9.60 -0.08 10.95
C ALA A 59 -9.92 -1.57 11.09
N ARG A 60 -11.20 -1.92 11.06
CA ARG A 60 -11.67 -3.31 11.09
C ARG A 60 -11.94 -3.83 9.69
N SER A 61 -12.40 -2.97 8.81
CA SER A 61 -12.67 -3.29 7.42
C SER A 61 -11.82 -2.41 6.54
N LEU A 62 -11.20 -3.00 5.53
CA LEU A 62 -10.33 -2.26 4.63
C LEU A 62 -10.62 -2.67 3.19
N LEU A 63 -11.00 -1.69 2.38
CA LEU A 63 -11.06 -1.83 0.93
C LEU A 63 -9.83 -1.16 0.35
N ALA A 64 -9.00 -1.93 -0.33
CA ALA A 64 -7.78 -1.43 -0.96
C ALA A 64 -7.89 -1.49 -2.48
N LYS A 65 -7.34 -0.50 -3.14
CA LYS A 65 -7.30 -0.39 -4.59
C LYS A 65 -5.86 -0.26 -5.07
N SER A 66 -5.51 -1.02 -6.08
CA SER A 66 -4.17 -1.02 -6.68
C SER A 66 -4.29 -1.03 -8.19
N ASP A 67 -3.37 -0.36 -8.86
CA ASP A 67 -3.29 -0.42 -10.32
C ASP A 67 -2.37 -1.54 -10.82
N SER A 68 -1.79 -2.32 -9.93
CA SER A 68 -0.98 -3.47 -10.29
C SER A 68 -1.85 -4.71 -10.40
N GLN A 69 -2.05 -5.20 -11.62
CA GLN A 69 -2.78 -6.43 -11.84
C GLN A 69 -2.05 -7.63 -11.23
N LEU A 70 -0.72 -7.66 -11.36
CA LEU A 70 0.07 -8.76 -10.82
C LEU A 70 -0.08 -8.88 -9.30
N VAL A 71 0.11 -7.78 -8.59
CA VAL A 71 0.00 -7.76 -7.12
C VAL A 71 -1.42 -8.13 -6.69
N THR A 72 -2.42 -7.54 -7.32
CA THR A 72 -3.82 -7.84 -7.01
C THR A 72 -4.12 -9.32 -7.20
N CYS A 73 -3.73 -9.89 -8.33
CA CYS A 73 -4.00 -11.29 -8.64
C CYS A 73 -3.23 -12.25 -7.73
N GLN A 74 -2.01 -11.90 -7.31
CA GLN A 74 -1.28 -12.71 -6.34
C GLN A 74 -1.95 -12.69 -4.98
N VAL A 75 -2.39 -11.54 -4.51
CA VAL A 75 -3.03 -11.41 -3.19
C VAL A 75 -4.39 -12.10 -3.18
N THR A 76 -5.16 -12.02 -4.26
CA THR A 76 -6.48 -12.67 -4.36
C THR A 76 -6.39 -14.16 -4.66
N GLY A 77 -5.20 -14.67 -5.01
CA GLY A 77 -4.99 -16.09 -5.28
C GLY A 77 -5.15 -16.51 -6.72
N GLU A 78 -5.41 -15.58 -7.64
CA GLU A 78 -5.55 -15.90 -9.06
C GLU A 78 -4.22 -16.28 -9.71
N TYR A 79 -3.11 -15.68 -9.23
CA TYR A 79 -1.76 -15.97 -9.71
C TYR A 79 -0.92 -16.46 -8.53
N GLN A 80 -0.01 -17.39 -8.82
CA GLN A 80 0.97 -17.83 -7.85
C GLN A 80 2.21 -16.94 -7.92
N ALA A 81 2.75 -16.60 -6.75
CA ALA A 81 4.05 -15.92 -6.68
C ALA A 81 5.14 -16.98 -6.77
N LYS A 82 5.96 -16.94 -7.83
CA LYS A 82 7.04 -17.90 -8.05
C LYS A 82 8.41 -17.36 -7.65
N ASP A 83 8.57 -16.05 -7.75
CA ASP A 83 9.80 -15.38 -7.35
C ASP A 83 9.87 -15.37 -5.83
N PRO A 84 11.01 -15.74 -5.21
CA PRO A 84 11.17 -15.72 -3.76
C PRO A 84 10.85 -14.36 -3.12
N GLN A 85 11.22 -13.26 -3.76
CA GLN A 85 10.93 -11.92 -3.25
C GLN A 85 9.43 -11.63 -3.26
N MET A 86 8.74 -11.95 -4.35
CA MET A 86 7.29 -11.76 -4.44
C MET A 86 6.57 -12.68 -3.46
N THR A 87 7.06 -13.90 -3.27
CA THR A 87 6.51 -14.84 -2.30
C THR A 87 6.63 -14.30 -0.88
N ALA A 88 7.76 -13.67 -0.54
CA ALA A 88 7.96 -13.07 0.77
C ALA A 88 7.01 -11.89 1.01
N TYR A 89 6.83 -11.03 0.01
CA TYR A 89 5.88 -9.93 0.08
C TYR A 89 4.44 -10.45 0.24
N LEU A 90 4.07 -11.45 -0.55
CA LEU A 90 2.74 -12.05 -0.46
C LEU A 90 2.49 -12.63 0.93
N GLY A 91 3.49 -13.31 1.50
CA GLY A 91 3.39 -13.85 2.85
C GLY A 91 3.14 -12.76 3.89
N TYR A 92 3.82 -11.63 3.76
CA TYR A 92 3.63 -10.50 4.66
C TYR A 92 2.20 -9.95 4.54
N VAL A 93 1.72 -9.77 3.31
CA VAL A 93 0.36 -9.27 3.08
C VAL A 93 -0.68 -10.23 3.66
N GLN A 94 -0.48 -11.55 3.52
CA GLN A 94 -1.41 -12.54 4.08
C GLN A 94 -1.46 -12.46 5.61
N VAL A 95 -0.33 -12.22 6.26
CA VAL A 95 -0.29 -12.03 7.71
C VAL A 95 -1.03 -10.76 8.10
N LEU A 96 -0.78 -9.65 7.42
CA LEU A 96 -1.47 -8.38 7.69
C LEU A 96 -2.96 -8.45 7.41
N LYS A 97 -3.34 -9.19 6.38
CA LYS A 97 -4.75 -9.38 6.02
C LYS A 97 -5.56 -9.96 7.18
N SER A 98 -4.96 -10.83 7.98
CA SER A 98 -5.62 -11.47 9.11
C SER A 98 -5.97 -10.49 10.25
N VAL A 99 -5.37 -9.31 10.27
CA VAL A 99 -5.66 -8.26 11.25
C VAL A 99 -7.05 -7.66 11.04
N PHE A 100 -7.53 -7.66 9.80
CA PHE A 100 -8.81 -7.06 9.45
C PHE A 100 -9.93 -8.10 9.47
N VAL A 101 -11.10 -7.69 9.94
CA VAL A 101 -12.30 -8.53 9.88
C VAL A 101 -12.72 -8.74 8.43
N VAL A 102 -12.67 -7.65 7.64
CA VAL A 102 -12.94 -7.68 6.21
C VAL A 102 -11.79 -6.99 5.49
N PHE A 103 -11.22 -7.68 4.53
CA PHE A 103 -10.20 -7.11 3.65
C PHE A 103 -10.54 -7.46 2.21
N GLU A 104 -10.54 -6.45 1.36
CA GLU A 104 -10.78 -6.63 -0.07
C GLU A 104 -9.75 -5.81 -0.85
N LEU A 105 -9.11 -6.45 -1.82
CA LEU A 105 -8.18 -5.78 -2.73
C LEU A 105 -8.74 -5.87 -4.15
N VAL A 106 -8.90 -4.72 -4.78
CA VAL A 106 -9.48 -4.60 -6.13
C VAL A 106 -8.47 -3.98 -7.06
N HIS A 107 -8.41 -4.49 -8.28
CA HIS A 107 -7.64 -3.88 -9.34
C HIS A 107 -8.41 -2.71 -9.94
N VAL A 108 -7.75 -1.58 -10.10
CA VAL A 108 -8.29 -0.41 -10.80
C VAL A 108 -7.29 0.01 -11.88
N SER A 109 -7.75 0.66 -12.92
CA SER A 109 -6.84 1.19 -13.93
C SER A 109 -5.99 2.30 -13.32
N ARG A 110 -4.80 2.51 -13.90
CA ARG A 110 -3.92 3.60 -13.45
C ARG A 110 -4.64 4.94 -13.52
N GLU A 111 -5.41 5.15 -14.57
CA GLU A 111 -6.19 6.36 -14.77
C GLU A 111 -7.24 6.57 -13.67
N GLN A 112 -7.98 5.51 -13.32
CA GLN A 112 -8.95 5.57 -12.24
C GLN A 112 -8.28 5.81 -10.89
N ASN A 113 -7.13 5.20 -10.65
CA ASN A 113 -6.39 5.37 -9.41
C ASN A 113 -5.90 6.82 -9.25
N ALA A 114 -5.37 7.40 -10.32
CA ALA A 114 -4.95 8.80 -10.34
C ALA A 114 -6.13 9.75 -10.09
N ARG A 115 -7.28 9.45 -10.66
CA ARG A 115 -8.50 10.25 -10.48
C ARG A 115 -8.99 10.22 -9.04
N VAL A 116 -9.00 9.04 -8.43
CA VAL A 116 -9.38 8.89 -7.02
C VAL A 116 -8.45 9.69 -6.13
N ASP A 117 -7.15 9.62 -6.40
CA ASP A 117 -6.12 10.38 -5.68
C ASP A 117 -6.38 11.89 -5.77
N LEU A 118 -6.63 12.39 -6.97
CA LEU A 118 -6.90 13.81 -7.20
C LEU A 118 -8.17 14.26 -6.48
N LEU A 119 -9.24 13.49 -6.59
CA LEU A 119 -10.53 13.82 -5.96
C LEU A 119 -10.42 13.83 -4.44
N ALA A 120 -9.66 12.87 -3.87
CA ALA A 120 -9.43 12.83 -2.43
C ALA A 120 -8.67 14.06 -1.95
N LYS A 121 -7.64 14.47 -2.68
CA LYS A 121 -6.84 15.67 -2.35
C LYS A 121 -7.67 16.95 -2.46
N LEU A 122 -8.50 17.06 -3.49
CA LEU A 122 -9.36 18.23 -3.67
C LEU A 122 -10.43 18.31 -2.56
N ALA A 123 -11.01 17.17 -2.19
CA ALA A 123 -12.01 17.14 -1.14
C ALA A 123 -11.41 17.54 0.22
N SER A 124 -10.18 17.13 0.51
CA SER A 124 -9.52 17.43 1.78
C SER A 124 -9.04 18.87 1.88
N SER A 125 -8.81 19.55 0.76
CA SER A 125 -8.40 20.96 0.74
C SER A 125 -9.59 21.91 0.83
N GLY A 126 -10.83 21.40 0.78
CA GLY A 126 -12.03 22.22 0.86
C GLY A 126 -12.28 22.74 2.27
N LYS A 127 -13.09 23.80 2.34
CA LYS A 127 -13.52 24.38 3.61
C LYS A 127 -14.56 23.45 4.26
N GLY A 128 -14.19 22.65 5.21
CA GLY A 128 -15.18 21.78 5.80
C GLY A 128 -14.70 20.95 6.96
N GLY A 129 -13.53 21.27 7.48
CA GLY A 129 -13.03 20.58 8.66
C GLY A 129 -12.55 19.17 8.42
N ARG A 130 -12.27 18.78 7.18
CA ARG A 130 -11.63 17.50 6.89
C ARG A 130 -10.16 17.59 7.27
N GLN A 131 -9.72 16.62 8.04
CA GLN A 131 -8.31 16.56 8.44
C GLN A 131 -7.50 15.82 7.39
N ARG A 132 -6.44 16.47 6.96
CA ARG A 132 -5.47 15.88 6.04
C ARG A 132 -4.13 15.77 6.76
N THR A 133 -3.60 14.58 6.81
CA THR A 133 -2.27 14.31 7.37
C THR A 133 -1.37 13.82 6.26
N VAL A 134 -0.18 14.39 6.15
CA VAL A 134 0.82 13.98 5.16
C VAL A 134 2.02 13.41 5.91
N ILE A 135 2.38 12.18 5.56
CA ILE A 135 3.52 11.47 6.15
C ILE A 135 4.52 11.20 5.05
N GLN A 136 5.79 11.48 5.31
CA GLN A 136 6.88 11.13 4.40
C GLN A 136 7.80 10.14 5.11
N GLU A 137 8.13 9.06 4.42
CA GLU A 137 8.96 8.01 4.97
C GLU A 137 9.96 7.53 3.92
N THR A 138 11.20 7.30 4.35
CA THR A 138 12.23 6.70 3.51
C THR A 138 12.54 5.31 4.05
N LEU A 139 12.42 4.31 3.18
CA LEU A 139 12.76 2.93 3.51
C LEU A 139 14.18 2.65 3.00
N LYS A 140 15.04 2.18 3.89
CA LYS A 140 16.42 1.83 3.57
C LYS A 140 16.54 0.40 3.06
N THR A 141 15.65 -0.47 3.50
CA THR A 141 15.63 -1.89 3.12
C THR A 141 14.20 -2.33 2.86
N PRO A 142 14.00 -3.37 2.03
CA PRO A 142 12.67 -3.94 1.84
C PRO A 142 12.10 -4.44 3.16
N ARG A 143 10.78 -4.28 3.33
CA ARG A 143 10.10 -4.75 4.55
C ARG A 143 10.13 -6.27 4.69
N THR A 144 10.26 -6.98 3.58
CA THR A 144 10.41 -8.45 3.60
C THR A 144 11.65 -8.90 4.34
N PHE A 145 12.69 -8.09 4.38
CA PHE A 145 13.91 -8.41 5.13
C PHE A 145 13.59 -8.57 6.62
N VAL A 146 12.75 -7.71 7.17
CA VAL A 146 12.34 -7.79 8.57
C VAL A 146 11.54 -9.06 8.85
N VAL A 147 10.62 -9.41 7.95
CA VAL A 147 9.81 -10.63 8.08
C VAL A 147 10.69 -11.87 8.01
N ASP A 148 11.61 -11.92 7.04
CA ASP A 148 12.51 -13.05 6.88
C ASP A 148 13.39 -13.25 8.12
N ASN A 149 13.90 -12.17 8.69
CA ASN A 149 14.69 -12.24 9.92
C ASN A 149 13.85 -12.70 11.11
N MET A 150 12.60 -12.28 11.21
CA MET A 150 11.71 -12.72 12.27
C MET A 150 11.39 -14.20 12.15
N VAL A 151 11.16 -14.69 10.93
CA VAL A 151 10.93 -16.12 10.67
C VAL A 151 12.19 -16.93 10.95
N GLY A 152 13.36 -16.39 10.63
CA GLY A 152 14.64 -17.06 10.86
C GLY A 152 15.02 -17.21 12.33
N VAL A 153 14.37 -16.48 13.24
CA VAL A 153 14.62 -16.54 14.68
C VAL A 153 13.87 -17.71 15.33
N HIS A 154 12.89 -18.23 14.64
CA HIS A 154 12.16 -19.40 15.11
C HIS A 154 12.93 -20.68 14.79
#